data_e500afce01415429c44e27742e1e23c8
#
_entry.id   e500afce01415429c44e27742e1e23c8
#
_cell.length_a   1.000
_cell.length_b   1.000
_cell.length_c   1.000
_cell.angle_alpha   90.00
_cell.angle_beta   90.00
_cell.angle_gamma   90.00
#
_symmetry.space_group_name_H-M   'P 1'
#
loop_
_entity.id
_entity.type
_entity.pdbx_description
1 polymer ?
#
loop_
_entity_poly.entity_id
_entity_poly.type
_entity_poly.pdbx_seq_one_letter_code
_entity_poly.pdbx_strand_id
1 'polypeptide(L)'
;MFSKIQITGTIEVVTGMHIGGSDAFAAIGAIDSPVIIDPLSRKPIIPGSSLKGKIRALLAKAYNPTVVNHNDDSEKISRLFGSSANDDKPITSRLIFSDMILDNYDEL
;
A
#
# COMPACT_ATOMS: atom_id res chain seq x y z
N MET A 1 -1.11 -27.50 8.20
CA MET A 1 0.22 -26.92 8.44
C MET A 1 0.23 -25.49 7.94
N PHE A 2 0.75 -24.58 8.74
CA PHE A 2 0.89 -23.18 8.34
C PHE A 2 2.37 -22.88 8.10
N SER A 3 2.64 -22.19 7.01
CA SER A 3 3.98 -21.73 6.70
C SER A 3 3.94 -20.26 6.31
N LYS A 4 5.06 -19.58 6.50
CA LYS A 4 5.22 -18.18 6.10
C LYS A 4 6.34 -18.08 5.08
N ILE A 5 6.13 -17.29 4.05
CA ILE A 5 7.14 -16.98 3.06
C ILE A 5 7.45 -15.49 3.20
N GLN A 6 8.71 -15.15 3.37
CA GLN A 6 9.15 -13.77 3.42
C GLN A 6 9.81 -13.39 2.10
N ILE A 7 9.29 -12.33 1.48
CA ILE A 7 9.85 -11.78 0.25
C ILE A 7 10.48 -10.44 0.61
N THR A 8 11.78 -10.29 0.34
CA THR A 8 12.50 -9.05 0.59
C THR A 8 13.08 -8.52 -0.71
N GLY A 9 13.22 -7.20 -0.77
CA GLY A 9 13.77 -6.56 -1.95
C GLY A 9 13.89 -5.06 -1.75
N THR A 10 14.31 -4.37 -2.79
CA THR A 10 14.46 -2.93 -2.79
C THR A 10 13.62 -2.34 -3.91
N ILE A 11 12.88 -1.27 -3.59
CA ILE A 11 12.14 -0.51 -4.59
C ILE A 11 13.03 0.66 -5.00
N GLU A 12 13.36 0.73 -6.29
CA GLU A 12 14.09 1.86 -6.86
C GLU A 12 13.11 2.87 -7.40
N VAL A 13 13.21 4.11 -6.94
CA VAL A 13 12.38 5.21 -7.43
C VAL A 13 13.07 5.85 -8.62
N VAL A 14 12.57 5.59 -9.82
CA VAL A 14 13.17 6.04 -11.08
C VAL A 14 12.75 7.46 -11.44
N THR A 15 11.49 7.80 -11.13
CA THR A 15 10.95 9.15 -11.37
C THR A 15 10.41 9.71 -10.06
N GLY A 16 10.10 11.00 -10.04
CA GLY A 16 9.56 11.61 -8.83
C GLY A 16 8.35 10.85 -8.30
N MET A 17 8.31 10.64 -6.99
CA MET A 17 7.21 9.95 -6.31
C MET A 17 6.75 10.75 -5.11
N HIS A 18 5.43 10.80 -4.91
CA HIS A 18 4.82 11.46 -3.77
C HIS A 18 3.67 10.63 -3.22
N ILE A 19 3.70 10.38 -1.92
CA ILE A 19 2.59 9.76 -1.19
C ILE A 19 2.20 10.75 -0.11
N GLY A 20 0.98 11.27 -0.21
CA GLY A 20 0.50 12.29 0.72
C GLY A 20 0.15 11.73 2.08
N GLY A 21 0.39 12.54 3.11
CA GLY A 21 -0.06 12.27 4.47
C GLY A 21 -1.50 12.70 4.68
N SER A 22 -1.93 12.69 5.96
CA SER A 22 -3.28 13.11 6.30
C SER A 22 -3.45 14.63 6.16
N ASP A 23 -4.51 15.07 5.49
CA ASP A 23 -4.85 16.47 5.34
C ASP A 23 -5.30 17.12 6.66
N ALA A 24 -5.67 16.30 7.64
CA ALA A 24 -6.16 16.76 8.93
C ALA A 24 -5.14 17.62 9.69
N PHE A 25 -3.87 17.48 9.39
CA PHE A 25 -2.78 18.20 10.05
C PHE A 25 -2.19 19.31 9.18
N ALA A 26 -2.72 19.53 7.99
CA ALA A 26 -2.24 20.60 7.13
C ALA A 26 -2.74 21.95 7.65
N ALA A 27 -1.81 22.88 7.89
CA ALA A 27 -2.18 24.24 8.26
C ALA A 27 -2.72 24.99 7.03
N ILE A 28 -3.57 25.99 7.28
CA ILE A 28 -4.08 26.86 6.20
C ILE A 28 -2.90 27.54 5.51
N GLY A 29 -2.79 27.39 4.19
CA GLY A 29 -1.68 27.92 3.40
C GLY A 29 -0.45 27.04 3.34
N ALA A 30 -0.47 25.88 4.03
CA ALA A 30 0.60 24.89 3.94
C ALA A 30 0.37 23.96 2.75
N ILE A 31 1.31 23.01 2.55
CA ILE A 31 1.20 21.99 1.51
C ILE A 31 -0.04 21.15 1.75
N ASP A 32 -0.92 21.01 0.74
CA ASP A 32 -2.17 20.27 0.85
C ASP A 32 -1.98 18.78 1.14
N SER A 33 -0.87 18.21 0.66
CA SER A 33 -0.55 16.78 0.83
C SER A 33 0.88 16.62 1.32
N PRO A 34 1.11 16.74 2.64
CA PRO A 34 2.46 16.57 3.18
C PRO A 34 2.98 15.15 2.95
N VAL A 35 4.28 15.03 2.77
CA VAL A 35 4.95 13.73 2.60
C VAL A 35 4.86 12.95 3.91
N ILE A 36 4.59 11.64 3.82
CA ILE A 36 4.58 10.77 4.99
C ILE A 36 6.01 10.52 5.44
N ILE A 37 6.27 10.82 6.71
CA ILE A 37 7.59 10.71 7.32
C ILE A 37 7.48 9.82 8.55
N ASP A 38 8.45 8.92 8.73
CA ASP A 38 8.52 8.11 9.94
C ASP A 38 8.85 9.02 11.14
N PRO A 39 8.01 8.99 12.20
CA PRO A 39 8.21 9.90 13.33
C PRO A 39 9.50 9.66 14.12
N LEU A 40 10.04 8.44 14.09
CA LEU A 40 11.28 8.13 14.82
C LEU A 40 12.51 8.50 14.04
N SER A 41 12.62 8.06 12.81
CA SER A 41 13.81 8.28 11.97
C SER A 41 13.79 9.62 11.24
N ARG A 42 12.63 10.25 11.11
CA ARG A 42 12.40 11.47 10.34
C ARG A 42 12.66 11.29 8.84
N LYS A 43 12.69 10.07 8.38
CA LYS A 43 12.93 9.76 6.98
C LYS A 43 11.61 9.52 6.24
N PRO A 44 11.54 9.85 4.96
CA PRO A 44 10.36 9.50 4.16
C PRO A 44 10.11 8.00 4.14
N ILE A 45 8.84 7.61 4.17
CA ILE A 45 8.45 6.20 4.12
C ILE A 45 7.42 5.97 3.05
N ILE A 46 7.37 4.73 2.58
CA ILE A 46 6.24 4.21 1.82
C ILE A 46 5.46 3.32 2.80
N PRO A 47 4.25 3.74 3.21
CA PRO A 47 3.46 2.87 4.09
C PRO A 47 3.11 1.56 3.39
N GLY A 48 3.24 0.46 4.11
CA GLY A 48 2.89 -0.85 3.57
C GLY A 48 1.45 -0.92 3.09
N SER A 49 0.53 -0.27 3.80
CA SER A 49 -0.87 -0.19 3.40
C SER A 49 -1.08 0.53 2.06
N SER A 50 -0.31 1.59 1.81
CA SER A 50 -0.39 2.32 0.54
C SER A 50 0.10 1.47 -0.63
N LEU A 51 1.23 0.78 -0.46
CA LEU A 51 1.76 -0.11 -1.49
C LEU A 51 0.81 -1.28 -1.74
N LYS A 52 0.31 -1.89 -0.67
CA LYS A 52 -0.62 -3.00 -0.78
C LYS A 52 -1.88 -2.61 -1.56
N GLY A 53 -2.45 -1.45 -1.23
CA GLY A 53 -3.64 -0.95 -1.92
C GLY A 53 -3.38 -0.66 -3.40
N LYS A 54 -2.23 -0.08 -3.72
CA LYS A 54 -1.87 0.21 -5.11
C LYS A 54 -1.65 -1.06 -5.91
N ILE A 55 -0.96 -2.03 -5.35
CA ILE A 55 -0.73 -3.31 -6.03
C ILE A 55 -2.06 -4.04 -6.25
N ARG A 56 -2.94 -4.03 -5.24
CA ARG A 56 -4.28 -4.61 -5.41
C ARG A 56 -5.03 -3.97 -6.57
N ALA A 57 -5.02 -2.64 -6.65
CA ALA A 57 -5.71 -1.92 -7.72
C ALA A 57 -5.14 -2.26 -9.11
N LEU A 58 -3.81 -2.36 -9.21
CA LEU A 58 -3.16 -2.72 -10.48
C LEU A 58 -3.48 -4.15 -10.90
N LEU A 59 -3.49 -5.09 -9.96
CA LEU A 59 -3.85 -6.48 -10.24
C LEU A 59 -5.32 -6.61 -10.60
N ALA A 60 -6.20 -5.89 -9.92
CA ALA A 60 -7.62 -5.87 -10.24
C ALA A 60 -7.85 -5.38 -11.67
N LYS A 61 -7.13 -4.34 -12.08
CA LYS A 61 -7.21 -3.81 -13.43
C LYS A 61 -6.71 -4.81 -14.48
N ALA A 62 -5.72 -5.64 -14.11
CA ALA A 62 -5.16 -6.64 -15.02
C ALA A 62 -6.03 -7.89 -15.14
N TYR A 63 -6.66 -8.33 -14.06
CA TYR A 63 -7.37 -9.60 -14.01
C TYR A 63 -8.88 -9.51 -14.10
N ASN A 64 -9.48 -8.38 -13.76
CA ASN A 64 -10.92 -8.21 -13.87
C ASN A 64 -11.30 -7.71 -15.27
N PRO A 65 -12.37 -8.21 -15.88
CA PRO A 65 -12.80 -7.77 -17.20
C PRO A 65 -13.35 -6.33 -17.21
N THR A 66 -13.88 -5.88 -16.07
CA THR A 66 -14.44 -4.53 -15.90
C THR A 66 -14.05 -3.99 -14.53
N VAL A 67 -14.30 -2.70 -14.30
CA VAL A 67 -14.10 -2.09 -12.98
C VAL A 67 -15.15 -2.66 -12.02
N VAL A 68 -14.68 -3.23 -10.92
CA VAL A 68 -15.55 -3.84 -9.90
C VAL A 68 -15.16 -3.37 -8.51
N ASN A 69 -16.05 -3.57 -7.55
CA ASN A 69 -15.77 -3.29 -6.14
C ASN A 69 -14.79 -4.33 -5.57
N HIS A 70 -14.16 -4.00 -4.44
CA HIS A 70 -13.24 -4.90 -3.75
C HIS A 70 -13.77 -6.31 -3.55
N ASN A 71 -15.05 -6.43 -3.19
CA ASN A 71 -15.65 -7.73 -2.89
C ASN A 71 -15.99 -8.53 -4.14
N ASP A 72 -15.96 -7.87 -5.31
CA ASP A 72 -16.25 -8.49 -6.60
C ASP A 72 -14.97 -8.76 -7.40
N ASP A 73 -13.79 -8.56 -6.80
CA ASP A 73 -12.51 -8.88 -7.41
C ASP A 73 -12.43 -10.38 -7.76
N SER A 74 -11.56 -10.72 -8.71
CA SER A 74 -11.32 -12.11 -9.05
C SER A 74 -10.89 -12.92 -7.82
N GLU A 75 -11.15 -14.21 -7.85
CA GLU A 75 -10.82 -15.11 -6.74
C GLU A 75 -9.34 -15.03 -6.35
N LYS A 76 -8.44 -14.90 -7.32
CA LYS A 76 -7.00 -14.79 -7.05
C LYS A 76 -6.66 -13.57 -6.19
N ILE A 77 -7.28 -12.43 -6.51
CA ILE A 77 -7.06 -11.19 -5.77
C ILE A 77 -7.65 -11.31 -4.36
N SER A 78 -8.88 -11.79 -4.24
CA SER A 78 -9.55 -11.96 -2.96
C SER A 78 -8.82 -12.93 -2.04
N ARG A 79 -8.24 -13.99 -2.58
CA ARG A 79 -7.47 -14.94 -1.78
C ARG A 79 -6.18 -14.36 -1.22
N LEU A 80 -5.53 -13.48 -1.96
CA LEU A 80 -4.29 -12.84 -1.52
C LEU A 80 -4.53 -11.63 -0.63
N PHE A 81 -5.42 -10.74 -1.05
CA PHE A 81 -5.63 -9.44 -0.39
C PHE A 81 -6.79 -9.44 0.60
N GLY A 82 -7.62 -10.45 0.55
CA GLY A 82 -8.80 -10.53 1.40
C GLY A 82 -10.00 -9.80 0.83
N SER A 83 -11.12 -9.90 1.51
CA SER A 83 -12.35 -9.17 1.21
C SER A 83 -12.89 -8.53 2.48
N SER A 84 -13.77 -7.53 2.33
CA SER A 84 -14.25 -6.77 3.47
C SER A 84 -15.27 -7.56 4.29
N ALA A 85 -15.49 -7.10 5.52
CA ALA A 85 -16.50 -7.68 6.41
C ALA A 85 -17.95 -7.52 5.89
N ASN A 86 -18.15 -6.66 4.88
CA ASN A 86 -19.46 -6.47 4.26
C ASN A 86 -19.77 -7.53 3.20
N ASP A 87 -18.81 -8.37 2.87
CA ASP A 87 -19.01 -9.50 1.98
C ASP A 87 -19.74 -10.62 2.73
N ASP A 88 -20.53 -11.41 2.01
CA ASP A 88 -21.24 -12.58 2.60
C ASP A 88 -20.26 -13.59 3.18
N LYS A 89 -19.09 -13.73 2.55
CA LYS A 89 -18.02 -14.63 3.00
C LYS A 89 -16.70 -13.88 3.03
N PRO A 90 -16.47 -13.08 4.08
CA PRO A 90 -15.22 -12.31 4.17
C PRO A 90 -14.00 -13.22 4.20
N ILE A 91 -12.96 -12.81 3.48
CA ILE A 91 -11.71 -13.55 3.35
C ILE A 91 -10.60 -12.77 4.03
N THR A 92 -9.84 -13.43 4.89
CA THR A 92 -8.68 -12.82 5.54
C THR A 92 -7.52 -12.69 4.56
N SER A 93 -6.88 -11.52 4.53
CA SER A 93 -5.71 -11.31 3.69
C SER A 93 -4.57 -12.24 4.08
N ARG A 94 -3.86 -12.75 3.10
CA ARG A 94 -2.67 -13.59 3.28
C ARG A 94 -1.36 -12.79 3.19
N LEU A 95 -1.45 -11.52 2.80
CA LEU A 95 -0.28 -10.67 2.57
C LEU A 95 -0.13 -9.67 3.70
N ILE A 96 1.09 -9.51 4.17
CA ILE A 96 1.48 -8.48 5.12
C ILE A 96 2.57 -7.64 4.46
N PHE A 97 2.32 -6.35 4.30
CA PHE A 97 3.26 -5.41 3.72
C PHE A 97 3.84 -4.55 4.84
N SER A 98 5.14 -4.59 5.02
CA SER A 98 5.80 -3.69 5.97
C SER A 98 5.98 -2.30 5.39
N ASP A 99 6.10 -1.32 6.26
CA ASP A 99 6.50 0.02 5.85
C ASP A 99 7.94 0.01 5.34
N MET A 100 8.25 0.85 4.37
CA MET A 100 9.57 0.94 3.77
C MET A 100 10.15 2.32 4.02
N ILE A 101 11.35 2.35 4.61
CA ILE A 101 12.07 3.58 4.91
C ILE A 101 13.07 3.84 3.79
N LEU A 102 13.26 5.12 3.45
CA LEU A 102 14.22 5.51 2.42
C LEU A 102 15.62 5.10 2.86
N ASP A 103 16.23 4.18 2.11
CA ASP A 103 17.47 3.52 2.47
C ASP A 103 18.70 4.43 2.30
N ASN A 104 18.70 5.25 1.26
CA ASN A 104 19.81 6.11 0.91
C ASN A 104 19.57 7.58 1.27
N TYR A 105 18.84 7.84 2.35
CA TYR A 105 18.52 9.19 2.78
C TYR A 105 19.77 10.07 2.96
N ASP A 106 20.84 9.50 3.51
CA ASP A 106 22.08 10.22 3.79
C ASP A 106 22.87 10.57 2.52
N GLU A 107 22.50 10.02 1.38
CA GLU A 107 23.15 10.32 0.10
C GLU A 107 22.49 11.49 -0.65
N LEU A 108 21.39 12.01 -0.14
CA LEU A 108 20.58 13.04 -0.81
C LEU A 108 20.93 14.45 -0.31
#